data_6b3f101d56f5a902424f4754a6722ed9
#
_entry.id   6b3f101d56f5a902424f4754a6722ed9
#
_cell.length_a   1.000
_cell.length_b   1.000
_cell.length_c   1.000
_cell.angle_alpha   90.00
_cell.angle_beta   90.00
_cell.angle_gamma   90.00
#
_symmetry.space_group_name_H-M   'P 1'
#
loop_
_entity.id
_entity.type
_entity.pdbx_description
1 polymer ?
#
loop_
_entity_poly.entity_id
_entity_poly.type
_entity_poly.pdbx_seq_one_letter_code
_entity_poly.pdbx_strand_id
1 'polypeptide(L)'
;LKIITKTSPVALHFGALDTRLLQLEGGPGGWSVRSASIYSAQGKARHAQAAEQVAEERRALRLIGKDALIGISSDAVSVNLVPIDDNNRGRLQQVLKDTATRSSQDSEGLEFRYIPITGSEMVGSREDYLLLTVGASELRRCRAAVESLGMRPAGMEMGAFPIARALQEVHSGEEDPWGFLHLGFGQSLFGVVHQGEICFLKPMQLTGSSLLSQMEITLSNSEKVGPSVLFDAPSTSDGQIDSNTISNLHQQSVGHAVELLHSLKSEAESIAQEIRACLRHFATRNKGARMSCLELTGFGSSLPEVENALGKSLDLPVGLATPFLSLGIQAPPQVRAEEHLWCTALGLAMRGEQ
;
A
#
# COMPACT_ATOMS: atom_id res chain seq x y z
N LEU A 1 37.20 1.82 -19.06
CA LEU A 1 36.03 0.95 -18.92
C LEU A 1 34.82 1.83 -18.59
N LYS A 2 33.88 2.03 -19.54
CA LYS A 2 32.56 2.62 -19.21
C LYS A 2 31.80 1.59 -18.37
N ILE A 3 31.67 1.85 -17.10
CA ILE A 3 30.74 1.10 -16.24
C ILE A 3 29.34 1.44 -16.77
N ILE A 4 28.68 0.48 -17.42
CA ILE A 4 27.29 0.64 -17.85
C ILE A 4 26.47 0.45 -16.57
N THR A 5 26.02 1.56 -15.98
CA THR A 5 25.06 1.54 -14.89
C THR A 5 23.68 1.26 -15.47
N LYS A 6 23.04 0.20 -15.02
CA LYS A 6 21.64 -0.12 -15.37
C LYS A 6 20.73 0.74 -14.49
N THR A 7 19.76 1.42 -15.07
CA THR A 7 18.76 2.18 -14.32
C THR A 7 17.37 1.60 -14.50
N SER A 8 16.57 1.56 -13.43
CA SER A 8 15.18 1.19 -13.53
C SER A 8 14.36 2.23 -14.30
N PRO A 9 13.17 1.89 -14.82
CA PRO A 9 12.17 2.90 -15.15
C PRO A 9 11.88 3.79 -13.93
N VAL A 10 11.37 5.00 -14.18
CA VAL A 10 10.91 5.87 -13.09
C VAL A 10 9.59 5.30 -12.55
N ALA A 11 9.54 4.94 -11.29
CA ALA A 11 8.33 4.52 -10.62
C ALA A 11 7.59 5.75 -10.06
N LEU A 12 6.31 5.89 -10.42
CA LEU A 12 5.41 6.92 -9.91
C LEU A 12 4.18 6.25 -9.30
N HIS A 13 4.10 6.21 -7.99
CA HIS A 13 2.94 5.70 -7.27
C HIS A 13 2.04 6.86 -6.85
N PHE A 14 0.88 7.00 -7.50
CA PHE A 14 -0.15 7.96 -7.14
C PHE A 14 -1.03 7.41 -6.00
N GLY A 15 -0.64 7.66 -4.77
CA GLY A 15 -1.42 7.30 -3.59
C GLY A 15 -2.61 8.22 -3.34
N ALA A 16 -3.40 7.94 -2.30
CA ALA A 16 -4.55 8.77 -1.91
C ALA A 16 -4.12 10.08 -1.23
N LEU A 17 -3.01 10.08 -0.48
CA LEU A 17 -2.47 11.24 0.25
C LEU A 17 -1.26 11.85 -0.43
N ASP A 18 -0.42 11.03 -1.03
CA ASP A 18 0.85 11.43 -1.58
C ASP A 18 1.15 10.71 -2.90
N THR A 19 2.09 11.26 -3.64
CA THR A 19 2.71 10.59 -4.79
C THR A 19 4.17 10.31 -4.45
N ARG A 20 4.60 9.07 -4.64
CA ARG A 20 5.97 8.64 -4.43
C ARG A 20 6.67 8.37 -5.74
N LEU A 21 7.80 9.04 -5.92
CA LEU A 21 8.69 8.85 -7.05
C LEU A 21 9.92 8.07 -6.59
N LEU A 22 10.28 7.03 -7.33
CA LEU A 22 11.47 6.24 -7.08
C LEU A 22 12.16 5.87 -8.39
N GLN A 23 13.49 5.96 -8.42
CA GLN A 23 14.31 5.36 -9.46
C GLN A 23 15.51 4.66 -8.84
N LEU A 24 15.78 3.44 -9.28
CA LEU A 24 16.92 2.64 -8.85
C LEU A 24 18.07 2.72 -9.87
N GLU A 25 19.27 2.51 -9.36
CA GLU A 25 20.50 2.44 -10.15
C GLU A 25 21.31 1.21 -9.72
N GLY A 26 21.65 0.35 -10.69
CA GLY A 26 22.49 -0.83 -10.48
C GLY A 26 23.95 -0.51 -10.72
N GLY A 27 24.83 -0.95 -9.84
CA GLY A 27 26.27 -0.78 -9.92
C GLY A 27 27.03 -1.99 -9.39
N PRO A 28 28.37 -1.94 -9.33
CA PRO A 28 29.21 -3.06 -8.85
C PRO A 28 28.92 -3.47 -7.41
N GLY A 29 28.34 -2.58 -6.60
CA GLY A 29 27.95 -2.82 -5.21
C GLY A 29 26.50 -3.25 -5.01
N GLY A 30 25.78 -3.60 -6.08
CA GLY A 30 24.36 -3.91 -6.04
C GLY A 30 23.48 -2.72 -6.44
N TRP A 31 22.24 -2.76 -6.01
CA TRP A 31 21.24 -1.72 -6.28
C TRP A 31 21.31 -0.59 -5.25
N SER A 32 21.05 0.62 -5.72
CA SER A 32 20.93 1.82 -4.88
C SER A 32 19.77 2.70 -5.35
N VAL A 33 19.23 3.48 -4.43
CA VAL A 33 18.24 4.52 -4.77
C VAL A 33 18.95 5.68 -5.44
N ARG A 34 18.65 5.89 -6.71
CA ARG A 34 19.14 7.04 -7.49
C ARG A 34 18.37 8.30 -7.15
N SER A 35 17.04 8.19 -7.07
CA SER A 35 16.15 9.29 -6.76
C SER A 35 14.94 8.76 -5.99
N ALA A 36 14.53 9.49 -4.94
CA ALA A 36 13.33 9.25 -4.18
C ALA A 36 12.75 10.57 -3.70
N SER A 37 11.45 10.78 -3.92
CA SER A 37 10.73 11.96 -3.45
C SER A 37 9.28 11.64 -3.15
N ILE A 38 8.70 12.42 -2.24
CA ILE A 38 7.30 12.35 -1.82
C ILE A 38 6.66 13.70 -2.11
N TYR A 39 5.51 13.69 -2.75
CA TYR A 39 4.74 14.88 -3.11
C TYR A 39 3.36 14.78 -2.50
N SER A 40 2.99 15.73 -1.64
CA SER A 40 1.64 15.80 -1.08
C SER A 40 0.66 16.22 -2.17
N ALA A 41 -0.29 15.36 -2.48
CA ALA A 41 -1.30 15.63 -3.49
C ALA A 41 -2.56 14.81 -3.19
N GLN A 42 -3.71 15.48 -3.11
CA GLN A 42 -4.96 14.87 -2.67
C GLN A 42 -6.13 15.19 -3.61
N GLY A 43 -7.20 14.41 -3.51
CA GLY A 43 -8.43 14.63 -4.24
C GLY A 43 -8.32 14.36 -5.74
N LYS A 44 -9.24 14.90 -6.52
CA LYS A 44 -9.34 14.62 -7.97
C LYS A 44 -8.18 15.22 -8.79
N ALA A 45 -7.56 16.28 -8.31
CA ALA A 45 -6.44 16.94 -8.99
C ALA A 45 -5.06 16.39 -8.59
N ARG A 46 -4.99 15.38 -7.72
CA ARG A 46 -3.75 14.85 -7.15
C ARG A 46 -2.67 14.53 -8.19
N HIS A 47 -3.06 13.96 -9.33
CA HIS A 47 -2.12 13.57 -10.38
C HIS A 47 -1.44 14.78 -11.04
N ALA A 48 -2.22 15.82 -11.36
CA ALA A 48 -1.69 17.04 -11.95
C ALA A 48 -0.83 17.82 -10.95
N GLN A 49 -1.27 17.95 -9.71
CA GLN A 49 -0.52 18.61 -8.63
C GLN A 49 0.83 17.92 -8.38
N ALA A 50 0.85 16.59 -8.32
CA ALA A 50 2.09 15.84 -8.18
C ALA A 50 3.02 16.04 -9.40
N ALA A 51 2.47 16.04 -10.61
CA ALA A 51 3.26 16.27 -11.82
C ALA A 51 3.89 17.68 -11.85
N GLU A 52 3.18 18.71 -11.41
CA GLU A 52 3.70 20.06 -11.29
C GLU A 52 4.90 20.10 -10.30
N GLN A 53 4.74 19.52 -9.11
CA GLN A 53 5.82 19.45 -8.11
C GLN A 53 7.03 18.67 -8.62
N VAL A 54 6.84 17.53 -9.29
CA VAL A 54 7.92 16.76 -9.93
C VAL A 54 8.61 17.59 -11.02
N ALA A 55 7.86 18.36 -11.80
CA ALA A 55 8.44 19.20 -12.87
C ALA A 55 9.34 20.32 -12.30
N GLU A 56 8.94 20.93 -11.20
CA GLU A 56 9.73 21.95 -10.48
C GLU A 56 11.05 21.37 -9.97
N GLU A 57 11.04 20.16 -9.42
CA GLU A 57 12.22 19.50 -8.85
C GLU A 57 13.02 18.68 -9.87
N ARG A 58 12.60 18.56 -11.11
CA ARG A 58 13.15 17.64 -12.12
C ARG A 58 14.67 17.69 -12.26
N ARG A 59 15.27 18.87 -12.13
CA ARG A 59 16.73 19.03 -12.23
C ARG A 59 17.46 18.41 -11.02
N ALA A 60 16.87 18.55 -9.83
CA ALA A 60 17.42 18.00 -8.58
C ALA A 60 17.31 16.47 -8.55
N LEU A 61 16.23 15.92 -9.11
CA LEU A 61 15.95 14.48 -9.14
C LEU A 61 16.93 13.67 -10.00
N ARG A 62 17.63 14.30 -10.97
CA ARG A 62 18.61 13.63 -11.85
C ARG A 62 18.12 12.33 -12.50
N LEU A 63 16.84 12.29 -12.88
CA LEU A 63 16.21 11.12 -13.48
C LEU A 63 16.87 10.74 -14.81
N ILE A 64 16.99 9.45 -15.07
CA ILE A 64 17.54 8.90 -16.32
C ILE A 64 16.45 8.12 -17.05
N GLY A 65 16.44 8.29 -18.39
CA GLY A 65 15.45 7.64 -19.25
C GLY A 65 14.14 8.41 -19.34
N LYS A 66 13.19 7.84 -20.08
CA LYS A 66 11.87 8.43 -20.31
C LYS A 66 10.72 7.49 -19.92
N ASP A 67 11.02 6.23 -19.61
CA ASP A 67 9.99 5.25 -19.28
C ASP A 67 9.58 5.40 -17.82
N ALA A 68 8.27 5.47 -17.61
CA ALA A 68 7.69 5.54 -16.28
C ALA A 68 6.69 4.39 -16.06
N LEU A 69 6.79 3.75 -14.91
CA LEU A 69 5.81 2.79 -14.41
C LEU A 69 4.92 3.46 -13.39
N ILE A 70 3.62 3.27 -13.54
CA ILE A 70 2.60 3.98 -12.78
C ILE A 70 1.94 3.00 -11.81
N GLY A 71 1.98 3.34 -10.53
CA GLY A 71 1.18 2.70 -9.50
C GLY A 71 -0.14 3.45 -9.33
N ILE A 72 -1.24 2.74 -9.56
CA ILE A 72 -2.58 3.26 -9.34
C ILE A 72 -2.93 3.04 -7.87
N SER A 73 -3.47 4.06 -7.21
CA SER A 73 -3.94 3.94 -5.83
C SER A 73 -5.00 2.86 -5.68
N SER A 74 -4.90 2.09 -4.61
CA SER A 74 -5.82 0.98 -4.36
C SER A 74 -7.28 1.41 -4.25
N ASP A 75 -7.55 2.63 -3.75
CA ASP A 75 -8.89 3.20 -3.63
C ASP A 75 -9.56 3.50 -4.99
N ALA A 76 -8.78 3.58 -6.07
CA ALA A 76 -9.29 3.76 -7.42
C ALA A 76 -9.60 2.45 -8.15
N VAL A 77 -9.27 1.29 -7.54
CA VAL A 77 -9.43 -0.04 -8.16
C VAL A 77 -10.37 -0.90 -7.34
N SER A 78 -11.46 -1.36 -7.95
CA SER A 78 -12.33 -2.37 -7.35
C SER A 78 -11.72 -3.76 -7.54
N VAL A 79 -11.70 -4.55 -6.47
CA VAL A 79 -11.19 -5.93 -6.46
C VAL A 79 -12.34 -6.87 -6.12
N ASN A 80 -12.62 -7.81 -7.00
CA ASN A 80 -13.70 -8.78 -6.82
C ASN A 80 -13.19 -10.20 -7.10
N LEU A 81 -13.55 -11.14 -6.24
CA LEU A 81 -13.36 -12.56 -6.49
C LEU A 81 -14.58 -13.08 -7.26
N VAL A 82 -14.37 -13.55 -8.46
CA VAL A 82 -15.43 -14.06 -9.35
C VAL A 82 -15.27 -15.56 -9.56
N PRO A 83 -16.17 -16.36 -8.99
CA PRO A 83 -16.16 -17.79 -9.23
C PRO A 83 -16.78 -18.11 -10.58
N ILE A 84 -16.10 -18.93 -11.37
CA ILE A 84 -16.55 -19.42 -12.66
C ILE A 84 -16.73 -20.95 -12.59
N ASP A 85 -17.93 -21.41 -12.83
CA ASP A 85 -18.25 -22.83 -12.98
C ASP A 85 -18.07 -23.31 -14.43
N ASP A 86 -18.11 -24.61 -14.66
CA ASP A 86 -17.93 -25.20 -16.01
C ASP A 86 -18.95 -24.70 -17.02
N ASN A 87 -20.19 -24.39 -16.59
CA ASN A 87 -21.23 -23.89 -17.47
C ASN A 87 -20.91 -22.49 -18.01
N ASN A 88 -20.12 -21.71 -17.26
CA ASN A 88 -19.77 -20.35 -17.56
C ASN A 88 -18.37 -20.20 -18.19
N ARG A 89 -17.55 -21.26 -18.24
CA ARG A 89 -16.20 -21.22 -18.88
C ARG A 89 -16.23 -20.68 -20.30
N GLY A 90 -17.17 -21.15 -21.13
CA GLY A 90 -17.33 -20.66 -22.51
C GLY A 90 -17.76 -19.21 -22.64
N ARG A 91 -18.19 -18.57 -21.52
CA ARG A 91 -18.64 -17.18 -21.44
C ARG A 91 -17.81 -16.35 -20.46
N LEU A 92 -16.60 -16.80 -20.09
CA LEU A 92 -15.75 -16.17 -19.09
C LEU A 92 -15.65 -14.65 -19.25
N GLN A 93 -15.26 -14.20 -20.45
CA GLN A 93 -15.09 -12.76 -20.70
C GLN A 93 -16.39 -11.97 -20.53
N GLN A 94 -17.53 -12.55 -20.93
CA GLN A 94 -18.83 -11.90 -20.79
C GLN A 94 -19.24 -11.78 -19.31
N VAL A 95 -19.09 -12.85 -18.55
CA VAL A 95 -19.40 -12.86 -17.10
C VAL A 95 -18.53 -11.85 -16.35
N LEU A 96 -17.24 -11.82 -16.65
CA LEU A 96 -16.32 -10.86 -16.01
C LEU A 96 -16.63 -9.41 -16.40
N LYS A 97 -16.95 -9.17 -17.68
CA LYS A 97 -17.37 -7.84 -18.17
C LYS A 97 -18.66 -7.37 -17.51
N ASP A 98 -19.66 -8.23 -17.39
CA ASP A 98 -20.94 -7.90 -16.75
C ASP A 98 -20.75 -7.62 -15.26
N THR A 99 -19.86 -8.36 -14.60
CA THR A 99 -19.50 -8.13 -13.20
C THR A 99 -18.76 -6.80 -13.05
N ALA A 100 -17.78 -6.53 -13.91
CA ALA A 100 -17.06 -5.27 -13.92
C ALA A 100 -18.00 -4.07 -14.09
N THR A 101 -18.91 -4.15 -15.04
CA THR A 101 -19.89 -3.08 -15.33
C THR A 101 -20.81 -2.78 -14.16
N ARG A 102 -21.19 -3.79 -13.38
CA ARG A 102 -21.99 -3.59 -12.16
C ARG A 102 -21.22 -2.94 -11.03
N SER A 103 -19.89 -3.09 -11.01
CA SER A 103 -19.03 -2.58 -9.94
C SER A 103 -18.55 -1.13 -10.19
N SER A 104 -18.81 -0.55 -11.36
CA SER A 104 -18.30 0.77 -11.72
C SER A 104 -19.43 1.78 -11.89
N GLN A 105 -19.18 3.00 -11.41
CA GLN A 105 -20.02 4.18 -11.61
C GLN A 105 -19.36 5.24 -12.52
N ASP A 106 -18.24 4.92 -13.16
CA ASP A 106 -17.54 5.86 -14.04
C ASP A 106 -18.31 6.03 -15.35
N SER A 107 -18.81 7.24 -15.58
CA SER A 107 -19.58 7.61 -16.79
C SER A 107 -18.73 7.61 -18.07
N GLU A 108 -17.42 7.68 -17.97
CA GLU A 108 -16.48 7.70 -19.09
C GLU A 108 -16.02 6.31 -19.53
N GLY A 109 -16.56 5.27 -18.92
CA GLY A 109 -16.24 3.89 -19.17
C GLY A 109 -15.32 3.27 -18.12
N LEU A 110 -15.07 1.99 -18.27
CA LEU A 110 -14.22 1.26 -17.35
C LEU A 110 -13.23 0.36 -18.11
N GLU A 111 -12.10 0.12 -17.47
CA GLU A 111 -11.14 -0.90 -17.87
C GLU A 111 -11.10 -1.99 -16.81
N PHE A 112 -10.93 -3.23 -17.24
CA PHE A 112 -10.80 -4.34 -16.31
C PHE A 112 -9.69 -5.31 -16.74
N ARG A 113 -9.13 -5.99 -15.76
CA ARG A 113 -8.20 -7.11 -15.95
C ARG A 113 -8.63 -8.23 -15.01
N TYR A 114 -8.30 -9.44 -15.36
CA TYR A 114 -8.57 -10.60 -14.52
C TYR A 114 -7.37 -11.53 -14.48
N ILE A 115 -7.22 -12.21 -13.35
CA ILE A 115 -6.14 -13.15 -13.10
C ILE A 115 -6.76 -14.42 -12.55
N PRO A 116 -6.46 -15.60 -13.10
CA PRO A 116 -6.87 -16.86 -12.50
C PRO A 116 -6.15 -17.00 -11.15
N ILE A 117 -6.86 -17.45 -10.13
CA ILE A 117 -6.23 -17.76 -8.84
C ILE A 117 -5.72 -19.20 -8.91
N THR A 118 -4.36 -19.32 -8.95
CA THR A 118 -3.67 -20.59 -8.92
C THR A 118 -3.62 -21.15 -7.50
N GLY A 119 -3.61 -22.49 -7.37
CA GLY A 119 -3.48 -23.17 -6.07
C GLY A 119 -4.82 -23.51 -5.40
N SER A 120 -5.96 -23.01 -5.84
CA SER A 120 -7.23 -23.59 -5.44
C SER A 120 -7.39 -24.91 -6.19
N GLU A 121 -6.96 -26.03 -5.59
CA GLU A 121 -7.38 -27.31 -6.13
C GLU A 121 -8.90 -27.34 -6.17
N MET A 122 -9.38 -27.63 -7.36
CA MET A 122 -10.79 -27.67 -7.68
C MET A 122 -11.54 -28.53 -6.69
N VAL A 123 -12.17 -27.90 -5.71
CA VAL A 123 -13.26 -28.55 -5.00
C VAL A 123 -14.48 -28.45 -5.93
N GLY A 124 -14.59 -29.41 -6.85
CA GLY A 124 -15.55 -29.34 -7.95
C GLY A 124 -14.98 -28.60 -9.17
N SER A 125 -15.75 -28.50 -10.21
CA SER A 125 -15.43 -27.90 -11.52
C SER A 125 -15.45 -26.35 -11.54
N ARG A 126 -14.94 -25.67 -10.49
CA ARG A 126 -15.02 -24.23 -10.31
C ARG A 126 -13.64 -23.59 -10.26
N GLU A 127 -13.41 -22.57 -11.07
CA GLU A 127 -12.22 -21.73 -11.06
C GLU A 127 -12.55 -20.35 -10.50
N ASP A 128 -11.67 -19.78 -9.70
CA ASP A 128 -11.81 -18.41 -9.20
C ASP A 128 -10.92 -17.46 -9.98
N TYR A 129 -11.46 -16.29 -10.27
CA TYR A 129 -10.76 -15.21 -10.93
C TYR A 129 -10.78 -13.96 -10.07
N LEU A 130 -9.62 -13.34 -9.94
CA LEU A 130 -9.51 -12.00 -9.38
C LEU A 130 -9.82 -11.00 -10.49
N LEU A 131 -10.93 -10.29 -10.36
CA LEU A 131 -11.36 -9.24 -11.27
C LEU A 131 -10.98 -7.88 -10.70
N LEU A 132 -10.17 -7.14 -11.44
CA LEU A 132 -9.73 -5.79 -11.13
C LEU A 132 -10.44 -4.82 -12.09
N THR A 133 -11.08 -3.81 -11.54
CA THR A 133 -11.84 -2.83 -12.33
C THR A 133 -11.44 -1.42 -11.93
N VAL A 134 -11.18 -0.56 -12.91
CA VAL A 134 -10.81 0.84 -12.71
C VAL A 134 -11.55 1.73 -13.71
N GLY A 135 -11.93 2.93 -13.28
CA GLY A 135 -12.55 3.92 -14.17
C GLY A 135 -11.56 4.41 -15.24
N ALA A 136 -12.03 4.54 -16.47
CA ALA A 136 -11.20 5.01 -17.59
C ALA A 136 -10.69 6.46 -17.36
N SER A 137 -11.46 7.27 -16.63
CA SER A 137 -11.07 8.62 -16.25
C SER A 137 -9.82 8.65 -15.36
N GLU A 138 -9.68 7.70 -14.42
CA GLU A 138 -8.50 7.60 -13.56
C GLU A 138 -7.25 7.23 -14.35
N LEU A 139 -7.34 6.26 -15.23
CA LEU A 139 -6.22 5.87 -16.09
C LEU A 139 -5.75 7.03 -16.96
N ARG A 140 -6.70 7.82 -17.52
CA ARG A 140 -6.34 9.00 -18.31
C ARG A 140 -5.64 10.06 -17.48
N ARG A 141 -6.10 10.32 -16.24
CA ARG A 141 -5.43 11.27 -15.32
C ARG A 141 -4.00 10.85 -14.99
N CYS A 142 -3.80 9.59 -14.64
CA CYS A 142 -2.47 9.02 -14.39
C CYS A 142 -1.56 9.18 -15.61
N ARG A 143 -2.06 8.82 -16.79
CA ARG A 143 -1.32 8.92 -18.04
C ARG A 143 -0.95 10.36 -18.38
N ALA A 144 -1.91 11.27 -18.36
CA ALA A 144 -1.70 12.69 -18.65
C ALA A 144 -0.67 13.32 -17.72
N ALA A 145 -0.68 12.98 -16.43
CA ALA A 145 0.31 13.45 -15.46
C ALA A 145 1.74 13.02 -15.83
N VAL A 146 1.93 11.76 -16.25
CA VAL A 146 3.25 11.26 -16.66
C VAL A 146 3.69 11.87 -17.99
N GLU A 147 2.77 11.99 -18.96
CA GLU A 147 3.07 12.61 -20.26
C GLU A 147 3.42 14.10 -20.14
N SER A 148 2.80 14.84 -19.19
CA SER A 148 3.15 16.25 -18.93
C SER A 148 4.57 16.42 -18.40
N LEU A 149 5.14 15.39 -17.77
CA LEU A 149 6.55 15.35 -17.38
C LEU A 149 7.50 15.03 -18.56
N GLY A 150 6.98 14.84 -19.78
CA GLY A 150 7.76 14.40 -20.93
C GLY A 150 8.28 12.96 -20.80
N MET A 151 7.61 12.16 -19.97
CA MET A 151 7.89 10.74 -19.79
C MET A 151 6.90 9.89 -20.61
N ARG A 152 7.27 8.65 -20.87
CA ARG A 152 6.45 7.67 -21.56
C ARG A 152 5.85 6.68 -20.55
N PRO A 153 4.52 6.57 -20.41
CA PRO A 153 3.91 5.53 -19.61
C PRO A 153 4.23 4.14 -20.20
N ALA A 154 5.07 3.39 -19.51
CA ALA A 154 5.49 2.04 -19.93
C ALA A 154 4.58 0.94 -19.35
N GLY A 155 3.81 1.25 -18.32
CA GLY A 155 2.83 0.35 -17.72
C GLY A 155 2.13 0.98 -16.54
N MET A 156 0.97 0.42 -16.20
CA MET A 156 0.18 0.81 -15.02
C MET A 156 -0.17 -0.44 -14.22
N GLU A 157 -0.02 -0.37 -12.90
CA GLU A 157 -0.31 -1.48 -12.01
C GLU A 157 -1.07 -1.00 -10.76
N MET A 158 -1.95 -1.85 -10.26
CA MET A 158 -2.53 -1.70 -8.95
C MET A 158 -1.48 -2.01 -7.86
N GLY A 159 -1.48 -1.24 -6.75
CA GLY A 159 -0.47 -1.31 -5.69
C GLY A 159 -0.17 -2.70 -5.12
N ALA A 160 -1.15 -3.61 -5.09
CA ALA A 160 -0.98 -4.97 -4.58
C ALA A 160 0.11 -5.77 -5.32
N PHE A 161 0.20 -5.66 -6.65
CA PHE A 161 1.17 -6.42 -7.45
C PHE A 161 2.61 -5.91 -7.27
N PRO A 162 2.88 -4.60 -7.33
CA PRO A 162 4.19 -4.09 -6.96
C PRO A 162 4.60 -4.44 -5.53
N ILE A 163 3.69 -4.36 -4.55
CA ILE A 163 3.98 -4.75 -3.16
C ILE A 163 4.42 -6.21 -3.12
N ALA A 164 3.63 -7.11 -3.71
CA ALA A 164 3.97 -8.53 -3.76
C ALA A 164 5.34 -8.75 -4.42
N ARG A 165 5.65 -8.04 -5.52
CA ARG A 165 6.96 -8.14 -6.22
C ARG A 165 8.11 -7.67 -5.34
N ALA A 166 7.97 -6.53 -4.63
CA ALA A 166 9.00 -6.01 -3.75
C ALA A 166 9.32 -6.95 -2.59
N LEU A 167 8.30 -7.66 -2.08
CA LEU A 167 8.44 -8.56 -0.94
C LEU A 167 8.75 -10.01 -1.36
N GLN A 168 8.44 -10.40 -2.60
CA GLN A 168 8.72 -11.75 -3.12
C GLN A 168 10.21 -12.12 -3.03
N GLU A 169 11.09 -11.19 -3.35
CA GLU A 169 12.54 -11.41 -3.27
C GLU A 169 13.01 -11.53 -1.81
N VAL A 170 12.31 -10.85 -0.87
CA VAL A 170 12.58 -10.98 0.59
C VAL A 170 12.24 -12.38 1.06
N HIS A 171 11.16 -12.98 0.55
CA HIS A 171 10.68 -14.32 0.88
C HIS A 171 11.12 -15.36 -0.14
N SER A 172 12.19 -15.08 -0.92
CA SER A 172 12.74 -16.01 -1.89
C SER A 172 13.30 -17.25 -1.18
N GLY A 173 12.77 -18.42 -1.52
CA GLY A 173 13.15 -19.69 -0.87
C GLY A 173 12.20 -20.16 0.24
N GLU A 174 11.18 -19.40 0.60
CA GLU A 174 10.11 -19.88 1.47
C GLU A 174 9.16 -20.80 0.68
N GLU A 175 8.90 -22.00 1.22
CA GLU A 175 7.96 -22.96 0.64
C GLU A 175 6.51 -22.64 1.06
N ASP A 176 6.34 -22.07 2.26
CA ASP A 176 5.04 -21.72 2.82
C ASP A 176 4.51 -20.39 2.25
N PRO A 177 3.18 -20.24 2.12
CA PRO A 177 2.58 -18.98 1.77
C PRO A 177 2.92 -17.89 2.80
N TRP A 178 3.17 -16.68 2.34
CA TRP A 178 3.31 -15.50 3.17
C TRP A 178 2.24 -14.46 2.82
N GLY A 179 1.99 -13.52 3.71
CA GLY A 179 0.95 -12.51 3.51
C GLY A 179 1.48 -11.09 3.58
N PHE A 180 0.73 -10.17 2.99
CA PHE A 180 0.90 -8.75 3.22
C PHE A 180 -0.43 -8.09 3.57
N LEU A 181 -0.36 -7.13 4.47
CA LEU A 181 -1.44 -6.20 4.78
C LEU A 181 -1.00 -4.79 4.40
N HIS A 182 -1.57 -4.27 3.33
CA HIS A 182 -1.39 -2.88 2.94
C HIS A 182 -2.47 -2.04 3.61
N LEU A 183 -2.13 -1.28 4.64
CA LEU A 183 -3.01 -0.33 5.31
C LEU A 183 -2.92 1.02 4.60
N GLY A 184 -3.54 1.11 3.43
CA GLY A 184 -3.59 2.33 2.63
C GLY A 184 -4.53 3.37 3.23
N PHE A 185 -4.35 4.65 2.90
CA PHE A 185 -5.21 5.72 3.41
C PHE A 185 -6.66 5.58 2.95
N GLY A 186 -6.88 5.41 1.65
CA GLY A 186 -8.23 5.30 1.06
C GLY A 186 -8.77 3.88 0.99
N GLN A 187 -7.90 2.87 0.89
CA GLN A 187 -8.28 1.47 0.86
C GLN A 187 -7.15 0.61 1.42
N SER A 188 -7.50 -0.36 2.24
CA SER A 188 -6.59 -1.40 2.70
C SER A 188 -6.80 -2.71 1.95
N LEU A 189 -5.72 -3.49 1.81
CA LEU A 189 -5.71 -4.75 1.06
C LEU A 189 -4.98 -5.81 1.87
N PHE A 190 -5.59 -6.97 2.00
CA PHE A 190 -4.92 -8.17 2.50
C PHE A 190 -4.66 -9.12 1.34
N GLY A 191 -3.40 -9.51 1.15
CA GLY A 191 -2.97 -10.45 0.11
C GLY A 191 -2.20 -11.63 0.69
N VAL A 192 -2.34 -12.79 0.05
CA VAL A 192 -1.50 -13.98 0.31
C VAL A 192 -0.75 -14.31 -0.98
N VAL A 193 0.53 -14.54 -0.85
CA VAL A 193 1.43 -14.89 -1.95
C VAL A 193 1.97 -16.30 -1.71
N HIS A 194 1.97 -17.10 -2.74
CA HIS A 194 2.54 -18.45 -2.72
C HIS A 194 3.24 -18.72 -4.05
N GLN A 195 4.47 -19.20 -3.98
CA GLN A 195 5.31 -19.49 -5.16
C GLN A 195 5.42 -18.31 -6.14
N GLY A 196 5.49 -17.08 -5.61
CA GLY A 196 5.63 -15.87 -6.40
C GLY A 196 4.35 -15.29 -6.95
N GLU A 197 3.21 -15.93 -6.75
CA GLU A 197 1.92 -15.48 -7.26
C GLU A 197 0.96 -15.06 -6.14
N ILE A 198 0.17 -14.02 -6.39
CA ILE A 198 -0.92 -13.65 -5.49
C ILE A 198 -2.03 -14.67 -5.64
N CYS A 199 -2.19 -15.54 -4.65
CA CYS A 199 -3.23 -16.58 -4.62
C CYS A 199 -4.48 -16.17 -3.84
N PHE A 200 -4.44 -15.03 -3.14
CA PHE A 200 -5.59 -14.43 -2.47
C PHE A 200 -5.39 -12.93 -2.38
N LEU A 201 -6.44 -12.16 -2.66
CA LEU A 201 -6.44 -10.71 -2.49
C LEU A 201 -7.84 -10.24 -2.12
N LYS A 202 -7.95 -9.47 -1.04
CA LYS A 202 -9.21 -8.93 -0.56
C LYS A 202 -9.07 -7.50 -0.06
N PRO A 203 -9.95 -6.58 -0.50
CA PRO A 203 -10.11 -5.30 0.16
C PRO A 203 -10.58 -5.49 1.61
N MET A 204 -9.98 -4.74 2.53
CA MET A 204 -10.34 -4.73 3.93
C MET A 204 -11.29 -3.56 4.23
N GLN A 205 -12.14 -3.71 5.24
CA GLN A 205 -13.09 -2.66 5.59
C GLN A 205 -12.40 -1.46 6.23
N LEU A 206 -11.38 -1.71 7.06
CA LEU A 206 -10.65 -0.66 7.73
C LEU A 206 -9.61 -0.01 6.81
N THR A 207 -9.50 1.30 6.86
CA THR A 207 -8.56 2.11 6.07
C THR A 207 -7.73 3.02 6.95
N GLY A 208 -6.61 3.53 6.44
CA GLY A 208 -5.80 4.52 7.17
C GLY A 208 -6.57 5.79 7.50
N SER A 209 -7.50 6.20 6.63
CA SER A 209 -8.37 7.37 6.90
C SER A 209 -9.37 7.12 8.03
N SER A 210 -9.95 5.91 8.09
CA SER A 210 -10.85 5.56 9.20
C SER A 210 -10.10 5.47 10.54
N LEU A 211 -8.89 4.95 10.54
CA LEU A 211 -8.01 4.96 11.73
C LEU A 211 -7.72 6.38 12.21
N LEU A 212 -7.35 7.29 11.30
CA LEU A 212 -7.12 8.70 11.66
C LEU A 212 -8.39 9.37 12.18
N SER A 213 -9.54 9.15 11.53
CA SER A 213 -10.81 9.74 11.97
C SER A 213 -11.20 9.26 13.37
N GLN A 214 -10.96 8.01 13.72
CA GLN A 214 -11.15 7.51 15.07
C GLN A 214 -10.21 8.19 16.08
N MET A 215 -8.95 8.39 15.69
CA MET A 215 -7.99 9.15 16.52
C MET A 215 -8.46 10.58 16.75
N GLU A 216 -8.92 11.28 15.71
CA GLU A 216 -9.44 12.65 15.81
C GLU A 216 -10.69 12.75 16.67
N ILE A 217 -11.63 11.80 16.55
CA ILE A 217 -12.84 11.71 17.40
C ILE A 217 -12.44 11.48 18.85
N THR A 218 -11.53 10.56 19.13
CA THR A 218 -11.05 10.28 20.49
C THR A 218 -10.40 11.51 21.11
N LEU A 219 -9.57 12.23 20.34
CA LEU A 219 -8.92 13.47 20.80
C LEU A 219 -9.90 14.64 20.96
N SER A 220 -10.93 14.76 20.12
CA SER A 220 -11.91 15.84 20.19
C SER A 220 -12.94 15.65 21.32
N ASN A 221 -13.29 14.41 21.63
CA ASN A 221 -14.18 14.07 22.76
C ASN A 221 -13.52 14.34 24.12
N SER A 222 -12.19 14.36 24.15
CA SER A 222 -11.43 14.76 25.32
C SER A 222 -11.22 16.27 25.33
N GLU A 223 -12.22 17.02 25.73
CA GLU A 223 -12.28 18.50 25.73
C GLU A 223 -10.94 19.25 25.76
N LYS A 224 -10.62 20.00 24.71
CA LYS A 224 -9.65 21.11 24.63
C LYS A 224 -8.19 20.89 24.25
N VAL A 225 -7.81 19.89 23.47
CA VAL A 225 -6.47 19.90 22.87
C VAL A 225 -6.62 19.90 21.33
N GLY A 226 -6.30 21.04 20.71
CA GLY A 226 -6.35 21.18 19.24
C GLY A 226 -5.30 20.31 18.56
N PRO A 227 -5.44 20.01 17.23
CA PRO A 227 -4.57 19.11 16.46
C PRO A 227 -3.08 19.49 16.42
N SER A 228 -2.73 20.71 16.81
CA SER A 228 -1.36 21.25 16.85
C SER A 228 -0.44 20.59 17.89
N VAL A 229 -0.98 19.85 18.85
CA VAL A 229 -0.18 19.28 19.95
C VAL A 229 0.57 18.00 19.55
N LEU A 230 0.19 17.37 18.44
CA LEU A 230 0.86 16.15 17.93
C LEU A 230 2.08 16.43 17.04
N PHE A 231 2.24 17.65 16.55
CA PHE A 231 3.26 17.97 15.53
C PHE A 231 4.17 19.17 15.85
N ASP A 232 3.85 19.99 16.87
CA ASP A 232 4.69 21.13 17.27
C ASP A 232 5.21 20.98 18.69
N ALA A 233 6.53 20.82 18.81
CA ALA A 233 7.20 21.05 20.08
C ALA A 233 7.12 22.55 20.43
N PRO A 234 6.67 22.95 21.64
CA PRO A 234 6.55 24.36 21.98
C PRO A 234 7.91 25.02 22.03
N SER A 235 8.12 26.00 21.15
CA SER A 235 9.20 26.98 21.33
C SER A 235 8.80 27.94 22.46
N THR A 236 9.54 27.86 23.54
CA THR A 236 9.34 28.65 24.75
C THR A 236 9.67 30.12 24.51
N SER A 237 8.73 30.99 24.82
CA SER A 237 9.01 32.37 25.27
C SER A 237 8.21 32.64 26.56
N ASP A 238 8.96 32.87 27.63
CA ASP A 238 8.62 33.40 28.95
C ASP A 238 7.14 33.47 29.36
N GLY A 239 6.71 32.51 30.18
CA GLY A 239 5.56 32.57 31.06
C GLY A 239 5.68 31.46 32.08
N GLN A 240 5.84 31.81 33.36
CA GLN A 240 5.82 30.86 34.48
C GLN A 240 4.50 30.10 34.49
N ILE A 241 4.54 28.82 34.17
CA ILE A 241 3.40 27.90 34.26
C ILE A 241 3.45 27.26 35.66
N ASP A 242 2.37 27.38 36.43
CA ASP A 242 2.20 26.78 37.72
C ASP A 242 2.31 25.25 37.68
N SER A 243 3.00 24.65 38.65
CA SER A 243 3.24 23.21 38.76
C SER A 243 1.97 22.36 38.83
N ASN A 244 0.86 22.91 39.31
CA ASN A 244 -0.45 22.24 39.31
C ASN A 244 -1.05 22.18 37.88
N THR A 245 -0.86 23.23 37.09
CA THR A 245 -1.28 23.28 35.70
C THR A 245 -0.51 22.26 34.87
N ILE A 246 0.82 22.13 35.08
CA ILE A 246 1.66 21.13 34.42
C ILE A 246 1.22 19.72 34.80
N SER A 247 0.93 19.46 36.10
CA SER A 247 0.47 18.15 36.55
C SER A 247 -0.89 17.76 35.98
N ASN A 248 -1.83 18.70 35.91
CA ASN A 248 -3.15 18.48 35.33
C ASN A 248 -3.07 18.25 33.81
N LEU A 249 -2.26 19.03 33.09
CA LEU A 249 -2.00 18.84 31.65
C LEU A 249 -1.34 17.49 31.38
N HIS A 250 -0.39 17.09 32.25
CA HIS A 250 0.26 15.78 32.10
C HIS A 250 -0.71 14.62 32.36
N GLN A 251 -1.55 14.68 33.37
CA GLN A 251 -2.58 13.66 33.63
C GLN A 251 -3.62 13.58 32.51
N GLN A 252 -4.08 14.72 31.99
CA GLN A 252 -5.01 14.76 30.85
C GLN A 252 -4.34 14.18 29.59
N SER A 253 -3.10 14.57 29.29
CA SER A 253 -2.34 14.06 28.14
C SER A 253 -2.13 12.53 28.22
N VAL A 254 -1.85 12.00 29.41
CA VAL A 254 -1.71 10.55 29.62
C VAL A 254 -3.07 9.85 29.45
N GLY A 255 -4.16 10.42 29.97
CA GLY A 255 -5.51 9.88 29.78
C GLY A 255 -5.89 9.77 28.29
N HIS A 256 -5.68 10.83 27.53
CA HIS A 256 -5.95 10.86 26.09
C HIS A 256 -5.06 9.88 25.31
N ALA A 257 -3.78 9.77 25.66
CA ALA A 257 -2.89 8.79 25.05
C ALA A 257 -3.36 7.35 25.30
N VAL A 258 -3.84 7.06 26.50
CA VAL A 258 -4.39 5.73 26.85
C VAL A 258 -5.67 5.43 26.06
N GLU A 259 -6.61 6.37 25.95
CA GLU A 259 -7.84 6.21 25.18
C GLU A 259 -7.53 6.00 23.68
N LEU A 260 -6.58 6.76 23.14
CA LEU A 260 -6.13 6.63 21.76
C LEU A 260 -5.53 5.25 21.49
N LEU A 261 -4.62 4.80 22.34
CA LEU A 261 -4.02 3.47 22.22
C LEU A 261 -5.06 2.36 22.35
N HIS A 262 -6.05 2.53 23.22
CA HIS A 262 -7.15 1.58 23.35
C HIS A 262 -8.03 1.52 22.09
N SER A 263 -8.35 2.67 21.50
CA SER A 263 -9.09 2.76 20.24
C SER A 263 -8.33 2.07 19.09
N LEU A 264 -7.05 2.39 18.91
CA LEU A 264 -6.19 1.76 17.90
C LEU A 264 -6.08 0.25 18.09
N LYS A 265 -6.00 -0.22 19.32
CA LYS A 265 -5.97 -1.64 19.63
C LYS A 265 -7.28 -2.33 19.23
N SER A 266 -8.43 -1.73 19.54
CA SER A 266 -9.76 -2.24 19.16
C SER A 266 -9.89 -2.39 17.63
N GLU A 267 -9.44 -1.38 16.88
CA GLU A 267 -9.44 -1.40 15.43
C GLU A 267 -8.49 -2.48 14.86
N ALA A 268 -7.30 -2.62 15.44
CA ALA A 268 -6.37 -3.69 15.06
C ALA A 268 -6.93 -5.09 15.35
N GLU A 269 -7.67 -5.26 16.43
CA GLU A 269 -8.37 -6.50 16.75
C GLU A 269 -9.49 -6.80 15.71
N SER A 270 -10.19 -5.78 15.24
CA SER A 270 -11.18 -5.90 14.17
C SER A 270 -10.54 -6.36 12.86
N ILE A 271 -9.42 -5.74 12.46
CA ILE A 271 -8.60 -6.18 11.31
C ILE A 271 -8.18 -7.64 11.48
N ALA A 272 -7.67 -8.00 12.66
CA ALA A 272 -7.22 -9.36 12.93
C ALA A 272 -8.37 -10.38 12.81
N GLN A 273 -9.59 -10.03 13.22
CA GLN A 273 -10.76 -10.90 13.04
C GLN A 273 -11.09 -11.10 11.55
N GLU A 274 -11.03 -10.03 10.77
CA GLU A 274 -11.25 -10.10 9.33
C GLU A 274 -10.17 -10.94 8.64
N ILE A 275 -8.89 -10.74 8.99
CA ILE A 275 -7.76 -11.55 8.48
C ILE A 275 -7.93 -13.02 8.85
N ARG A 276 -8.28 -13.33 10.09
CA ARG A 276 -8.55 -14.73 10.51
C ARG A 276 -9.65 -15.40 9.67
N ALA A 277 -10.70 -14.64 9.33
CA ALA A 277 -11.74 -15.14 8.43
C ALA A 277 -11.19 -15.43 7.02
N CYS A 278 -10.35 -14.53 6.49
CA CYS A 278 -9.66 -14.73 5.22
C CYS A 278 -8.73 -15.94 5.24
N LEU A 279 -7.95 -16.12 6.31
CA LEU A 279 -7.02 -17.23 6.46
C LEU A 279 -7.75 -18.58 6.55
N ARG A 280 -8.88 -18.64 7.26
CA ARG A 280 -9.72 -19.86 7.27
C ARG A 280 -10.24 -20.19 5.87
N HIS A 281 -10.72 -19.19 5.15
CA HIS A 281 -11.18 -19.37 3.77
C HIS A 281 -10.03 -19.83 2.85
N PHE A 282 -8.87 -19.21 2.96
CA PHE A 282 -7.66 -19.59 2.22
C PHE A 282 -7.24 -21.02 2.53
N ALA A 283 -7.12 -21.40 3.81
CA ALA A 283 -6.74 -22.74 4.23
C ALA A 283 -7.71 -23.81 3.72
N THR A 284 -9.02 -23.54 3.77
CA THR A 284 -10.04 -24.47 3.26
C THR A 284 -9.86 -24.76 1.77
N ARG A 285 -9.39 -23.79 0.99
CA ARG A 285 -9.19 -23.91 -0.46
C ARG A 285 -7.80 -24.43 -0.85
N ASN A 286 -6.84 -24.34 0.05
CA ASN A 286 -5.46 -24.70 -0.20
C ASN A 286 -4.96 -25.83 0.73
N LYS A 287 -5.75 -26.89 0.84
CA LYS A 287 -5.40 -28.13 1.58
C LYS A 287 -4.89 -27.91 3.01
N GLY A 288 -5.38 -26.88 3.69
CA GLY A 288 -4.95 -26.56 5.04
C GLY A 288 -3.63 -25.77 5.12
N ALA A 289 -3.17 -25.20 3.99
CA ALA A 289 -1.96 -24.39 3.98
C ALA A 289 -2.03 -23.25 5.03
N ARG A 290 -0.94 -23.03 5.73
CA ARG A 290 -0.77 -22.00 6.74
C ARG A 290 0.17 -20.92 6.22
N MET A 291 -0.13 -19.69 6.58
CA MET A 291 0.72 -18.55 6.26
C MET A 291 1.90 -18.47 7.24
N SER A 292 3.11 -18.24 6.73
CA SER A 292 4.35 -18.18 7.52
C SER A 292 4.47 -16.87 8.30
N CYS A 293 4.13 -15.73 7.67
CA CYS A 293 4.26 -14.39 8.26
C CYS A 293 3.32 -13.39 7.58
N LEU A 294 3.19 -12.20 8.17
CA LEU A 294 2.42 -11.07 7.64
C LEU A 294 3.27 -9.80 7.62
N GLU A 295 3.54 -9.31 6.43
CA GLU A 295 4.24 -8.05 6.18
C GLU A 295 3.28 -6.86 6.18
N LEU A 296 3.54 -5.85 7.00
CA LEU A 296 2.74 -4.64 7.07
C LEU A 296 3.30 -3.56 6.16
N THR A 297 2.45 -2.95 5.34
CA THR A 297 2.81 -1.87 4.42
C THR A 297 1.77 -0.75 4.44
N GLY A 298 2.16 0.43 3.95
CA GLY A 298 1.25 1.57 3.81
C GLY A 298 1.10 2.41 5.07
N PHE A 299 0.40 3.52 4.93
CA PHE A 299 0.29 4.58 5.93
C PHE A 299 -0.20 4.09 7.31
N GLY A 300 -1.27 3.31 7.34
CA GLY A 300 -1.85 2.84 8.61
C GLY A 300 -0.94 1.91 9.41
N SER A 301 0.05 1.28 8.78
CA SER A 301 1.02 0.44 9.49
C SER A 301 2.06 1.22 10.29
N SER A 302 2.21 2.52 10.03
CA SER A 302 3.05 3.43 10.84
C SER A 302 2.40 3.81 12.17
N LEU A 303 1.11 3.51 12.35
CA LEU A 303 0.40 3.89 13.58
C LEU A 303 0.86 3.02 14.76
N PRO A 304 1.07 3.63 15.95
CA PRO A 304 1.48 2.91 17.13
C PRO A 304 0.57 1.73 17.44
N GLU A 305 1.12 0.67 18.03
CA GLU A 305 0.40 -0.53 18.49
C GLU A 305 -0.25 -1.43 17.38
N VAL A 306 -0.37 -1.00 16.13
CA VAL A 306 -1.01 -1.80 15.07
C VAL A 306 -0.25 -3.12 14.86
N GLU A 307 1.06 -3.07 14.70
CA GLU A 307 1.93 -4.25 14.54
C GLU A 307 1.81 -5.19 15.76
N ASN A 308 1.96 -4.65 16.96
CA ASN A 308 1.92 -5.39 18.22
C ASN A 308 0.53 -6.03 18.46
N ALA A 309 -0.56 -5.30 18.19
CA ALA A 309 -1.92 -5.81 18.34
C ALA A 309 -2.24 -6.91 17.33
N LEU A 310 -1.82 -6.75 16.07
CA LEU A 310 -2.00 -7.78 15.03
C LEU A 310 -1.18 -9.03 15.36
N GLY A 311 0.09 -8.88 15.73
CA GLY A 311 0.95 -10.02 16.10
C GLY A 311 0.40 -10.85 17.25
N LYS A 312 -0.12 -10.16 18.31
CA LYS A 312 -0.78 -10.85 19.42
C LYS A 312 -2.08 -11.54 19.05
N SER A 313 -2.81 -10.97 18.09
CA SER A 313 -4.14 -11.46 17.72
C SER A 313 -4.12 -12.56 16.68
N LEU A 314 -3.14 -12.60 15.79
CA LEU A 314 -3.11 -13.53 14.65
C LEU A 314 -2.36 -14.84 14.92
N ASP A 315 -1.58 -14.91 15.98
CA ASP A 315 -0.73 -16.07 16.32
C ASP A 315 0.24 -16.44 15.17
N LEU A 316 0.80 -15.41 14.53
CA LEU A 316 1.81 -15.52 13.48
C LEU A 316 2.78 -14.33 13.55
N PRO A 317 4.00 -14.46 13.01
CA PRO A 317 4.93 -13.34 12.89
C PRO A 317 4.32 -12.20 12.08
N VAL A 318 4.25 -11.00 12.66
CA VAL A 318 3.80 -9.78 12.01
C VAL A 318 4.91 -8.75 12.15
N GLY A 319 5.25 -8.06 11.08
CA GLY A 319 6.29 -7.02 11.10
C GLY A 319 6.11 -5.97 10.01
N LEU A 320 6.72 -4.80 10.21
CA LEU A 320 6.81 -3.79 9.17
C LEU A 320 7.73 -4.27 8.04
N ALA A 321 7.27 -4.14 6.81
CA ALA A 321 8.06 -4.50 5.65
C ALA A 321 9.31 -3.62 5.52
N THR A 322 10.48 -4.25 5.39
CA THR A 322 11.78 -3.58 5.24
C THR A 322 12.52 -4.03 3.98
N PRO A 323 11.90 -3.88 2.77
CA PRO A 323 12.45 -4.50 1.56
C PRO A 323 13.79 -3.94 1.11
N PHE A 324 14.10 -2.66 1.34
CA PHE A 324 15.41 -2.11 0.98
C PHE A 324 16.52 -2.70 1.84
N LEU A 325 16.25 -2.87 3.14
CA LEU A 325 17.21 -3.49 4.06
C LEU A 325 17.42 -4.96 3.69
N SER A 326 16.34 -5.70 3.54
CA SER A 326 16.36 -7.14 3.26
C SER A 326 17.02 -7.48 1.93
N LEU A 327 16.81 -6.64 0.91
CA LEU A 327 17.41 -6.82 -0.43
C LEU A 327 18.80 -6.18 -0.58
N GLY A 328 19.33 -5.57 0.47
CA GLY A 328 20.64 -4.90 0.43
C GLY A 328 20.68 -3.67 -0.49
N ILE A 329 19.52 -3.07 -0.82
CA ILE A 329 19.43 -1.88 -1.65
C ILE A 329 19.89 -0.66 -0.84
N GLN A 330 20.88 0.05 -1.33
CA GLN A 330 21.34 1.27 -0.68
C GLN A 330 20.30 2.38 -0.86
N ALA A 331 19.76 2.88 0.24
CA ALA A 331 18.73 3.90 0.25
C ALA A 331 19.07 5.04 1.23
N PRO A 332 18.62 6.29 0.92
CA PRO A 332 18.84 7.43 1.80
C PRO A 332 18.06 7.29 3.11
N PRO A 333 18.48 7.99 4.19
CA PRO A 333 17.90 7.81 5.52
C PRO A 333 16.38 7.98 5.57
N GLN A 334 15.81 8.92 4.82
CA GLN A 334 14.37 9.16 4.76
C GLN A 334 13.58 7.99 4.16
N VAL A 335 14.16 7.23 3.22
CA VAL A 335 13.54 6.01 2.68
C VAL A 335 13.68 4.87 3.68
N ARG A 336 14.86 4.76 4.30
CA ARG A 336 15.17 3.73 5.30
C ARG A 336 14.32 3.82 6.56
N ALA A 337 13.97 5.02 6.98
CA ALA A 337 13.13 5.23 8.16
C ALA A 337 11.70 4.70 7.99
N GLU A 338 11.21 4.62 6.75
CA GLU A 338 9.82 4.30 6.44
C GLU A 338 9.70 3.36 5.23
N GLU A 339 10.51 2.30 5.17
CA GLU A 339 10.59 1.38 4.02
C GLU A 339 9.22 0.78 3.64
N HIS A 340 8.40 0.47 4.63
CA HIS A 340 7.04 -0.08 4.47
C HIS A 340 6.11 0.84 3.64
N LEU A 341 6.40 2.13 3.58
CA LEU A 341 5.64 3.08 2.76
C LEU A 341 6.09 3.10 1.28
N TRP A 342 7.26 2.55 0.99
CA TRP A 342 7.87 2.56 -0.33
C TRP A 342 7.69 1.26 -1.13
N CYS A 343 7.08 0.22 -0.54
CA CYS A 343 6.95 -1.09 -1.17
C CYS A 343 6.33 -1.03 -2.58
N THR A 344 5.28 -0.22 -2.78
CA THR A 344 4.66 -0.04 -4.10
C THR A 344 5.63 0.58 -5.11
N ALA A 345 6.30 1.67 -4.74
CA ALA A 345 7.24 2.35 -5.63
C ALA A 345 8.46 1.47 -5.94
N LEU A 346 8.96 0.73 -4.94
CA LEU A 346 10.06 -0.21 -5.12
C LEU A 346 9.68 -1.33 -6.10
N GLY A 347 8.55 -1.98 -5.87
CA GLY A 347 8.12 -3.07 -6.75
C GLY A 347 7.80 -2.61 -8.18
N LEU A 348 7.35 -1.37 -8.38
CA LEU A 348 7.26 -0.77 -9.72
C LEU A 348 8.65 -0.62 -10.36
N ALA A 349 9.61 -0.05 -9.62
CA ALA A 349 10.97 0.13 -10.13
C ALA A 349 11.65 -1.21 -10.49
N MET A 350 11.34 -2.29 -9.78
CA MET A 350 11.86 -3.65 -10.02
C MET A 350 11.24 -4.34 -11.24
N ARG A 351 10.10 -3.88 -11.79
CA ARG A 351 9.42 -4.56 -12.90
C ARG A 351 10.26 -4.68 -14.18
N GLY A 352 11.22 -3.81 -14.41
CA GLY A 352 12.07 -3.83 -15.60
C GLY A 352 13.19 -4.88 -15.56
N GLU A 353 13.24 -5.74 -14.55
CA GLU A 353 14.33 -6.67 -14.27
C GLU A 353 13.98 -8.14 -14.49
N GLN A 354 12.72 -8.45 -14.80
CA GLN A 354 12.24 -9.82 -15.10
C GLN A 354 12.32 -10.15 -16.56
#